data_7cb60700521b1180196fab61757f9e73
#
_entry.id   7cb60700521b1180196fab61757f9e73
#
_cell.length_a   1.000
_cell.length_b   1.000
_cell.length_c   1.000
_cell.angle_alpha   90.00
_cell.angle_beta   90.00
_cell.angle_gamma   90.00
#
_symmetry.space_group_name_H-M   'P 1'
#
loop_
_entity.id
_entity.type
_entity.pdbx_description
1 polymer ?
#
loop_
_entity_poly.entity_id
_entity_poly.type
_entity_poly.pdbx_seq_one_letter_code
_entity_poly.pdbx_strand_id
1 'polypeptide(L)'
;MAERPKPGSIVHVEFHVKEPKKVEKFYGSLFGWKFEPVPGMDYSLFEAPSGPPGGVGGLQPGNWEEGIVNYILVASVDDHMKRIEKAGGKILSPKLEVPGQGWFALFQDPAGTKMALWEQNPAALNTPRDRHTD
;
A
#
# COMPACT_ATOMS: atom_id res chain seq x y z
N MET A 1 -3.96 11.77 -19.03
CA MET A 1 -4.24 10.55 -18.29
C MET A 1 -2.95 9.82 -17.95
N ALA A 2 -2.84 9.39 -16.71
CA ALA A 2 -1.63 8.72 -16.28
C ALA A 2 -1.54 7.31 -16.85
N GLU A 3 -0.34 6.90 -17.20
CA GLU A 3 -0.09 5.53 -17.58
C GLU A 3 -0.18 4.62 -16.37
N ARG A 4 -0.46 3.34 -16.61
CA ARG A 4 -0.41 2.36 -15.53
C ARG A 4 1.02 2.26 -15.01
N PRO A 5 1.19 2.18 -13.69
CA PRO A 5 2.53 2.04 -13.12
C PRO A 5 3.24 0.79 -13.62
N LYS A 6 4.55 0.91 -13.75
CA LYS A 6 5.38 -0.22 -14.17
C LYS A 6 5.97 -0.89 -12.93
N PRO A 7 6.31 -2.19 -13.02
CA PRO A 7 6.98 -2.88 -11.91
C PRO A 7 8.19 -2.09 -11.43
N GLY A 8 8.37 -2.04 -10.12
CA GLY A 8 9.41 -1.26 -9.48
C GLY A 8 8.96 0.09 -8.99
N SER A 9 7.73 0.50 -9.33
CA SER A 9 7.18 1.80 -8.90
C SER A 9 6.52 1.69 -7.54
N ILE A 10 6.59 2.78 -6.75
CA ILE A 10 5.79 2.89 -5.53
C ILE A 10 4.37 3.22 -5.97
N VAL A 11 3.41 2.38 -5.58
CA VAL A 11 2.03 2.51 -6.05
C VAL A 11 1.02 2.76 -4.95
N HIS A 12 1.43 2.71 -3.68
CA HIS A 12 0.52 2.89 -2.56
C HIS A 12 1.32 3.35 -1.36
N VAL A 13 0.82 4.36 -0.65
CA VAL A 13 1.44 4.88 0.56
C VAL A 13 0.45 4.63 1.70
N GLU A 14 0.87 3.88 2.72
CA GLU A 14 -0.04 3.51 3.79
C GLU A 14 0.40 4.10 5.12
N PHE A 15 -0.52 4.80 5.76
CA PHE A 15 -0.30 5.34 7.10
C PHE A 15 -0.85 4.35 8.12
N HIS A 16 -0.03 3.99 9.10
CA HIS A 16 -0.46 3.18 10.24
C HIS A 16 -0.38 4.07 11.46
N VAL A 17 -1.52 4.50 11.97
CA VAL A 17 -1.57 5.54 13.00
C VAL A 17 -2.59 5.22 14.07
N LYS A 18 -2.40 5.81 15.26
CA LYS A 18 -3.30 5.55 16.36
C LYS A 18 -4.68 6.16 16.15
N GLU A 19 -4.73 7.33 15.50
CA GLU A 19 -5.99 8.04 15.29
C GLU A 19 -6.15 8.44 13.83
N PRO A 20 -6.64 7.51 12.99
CA PRO A 20 -6.78 7.78 11.56
C PRO A 20 -7.57 9.04 11.20
N LYS A 21 -8.61 9.36 11.98
CA LYS A 21 -9.43 10.54 11.69
C LYS A 21 -8.67 11.84 11.82
N LYS A 22 -7.68 11.90 12.70
CA LYS A 22 -6.84 13.09 12.83
C LYS A 22 -5.96 13.28 11.60
N VAL A 23 -5.45 12.19 11.04
CA VAL A 23 -4.65 12.24 9.82
C VAL A 23 -5.51 12.71 8.65
N GLU A 24 -6.71 12.14 8.51
CA GLU A 24 -7.62 12.52 7.44
C GLU A 24 -7.95 14.00 7.48
N LYS A 25 -8.28 14.52 8.66
CA LYS A 25 -8.63 15.92 8.82
C LYS A 25 -7.45 16.83 8.48
N PHE A 26 -6.27 16.47 8.96
CA PHE A 26 -5.07 17.28 8.75
C PHE A 26 -4.71 17.37 7.28
N TYR A 27 -4.53 16.23 6.62
CA TYR A 27 -4.10 16.21 5.22
C TYR A 27 -5.19 16.64 4.26
N GLY A 28 -6.43 16.35 4.59
CA GLY A 28 -7.55 16.79 3.77
C GLY A 28 -7.71 18.30 3.76
N SER A 29 -7.61 18.93 4.93
CA SER A 29 -7.80 20.39 5.02
C SER A 29 -6.60 21.18 4.49
N LEU A 30 -5.39 20.66 4.66
CA LEU A 30 -4.19 21.40 4.26
C LEU A 30 -3.78 21.16 2.82
N PHE A 31 -3.96 19.94 2.33
CA PHE A 31 -3.43 19.56 1.00
C PHE A 31 -4.49 19.14 0.02
N GLY A 32 -5.75 19.14 0.42
CA GLY A 32 -6.83 18.78 -0.47
C GLY A 32 -6.94 17.30 -0.77
N TRP A 33 -6.32 16.44 0.06
CA TRP A 33 -6.45 15.00 -0.13
C TRP A 33 -7.89 14.57 0.13
N LYS A 34 -8.38 13.65 -0.68
CA LYS A 34 -9.75 13.14 -0.54
C LYS A 34 -9.71 11.75 0.09
N PHE A 35 -10.51 11.56 1.11
CA PHE A 35 -10.54 10.31 1.87
C PHE A 35 -11.89 9.63 1.69
N GLU A 36 -11.84 8.31 1.55
CA GLU A 36 -13.05 7.50 1.39
C GLU A 36 -12.98 6.31 2.34
N PRO A 37 -13.85 6.26 3.36
CA PRO A 37 -13.85 5.13 4.30
C PRO A 37 -14.16 3.82 3.59
N VAL A 38 -13.51 2.75 4.03
CA VAL A 38 -13.83 1.40 3.54
C VAL A 38 -14.81 0.79 4.53
N PRO A 39 -16.02 0.41 4.06
CA PRO A 39 -17.03 -0.14 4.96
C PRO A 39 -16.54 -1.35 5.74
N GLY A 40 -16.83 -1.38 7.04
CA GLY A 40 -16.47 -2.50 7.90
C GLY A 40 -15.03 -2.55 8.34
N MET A 41 -14.23 -1.54 8.02
CA MET A 41 -12.81 -1.50 8.38
C MET A 41 -12.46 -0.16 9.02
N ASP A 42 -11.47 -0.18 9.90
CA ASP A 42 -10.89 1.05 10.45
C ASP A 42 -9.82 1.52 9.48
N TYR A 43 -10.27 1.90 8.28
CA TYR A 43 -9.37 2.16 7.17
C TYR A 43 -10.05 3.06 6.15
N SER A 44 -9.33 4.03 5.61
CA SER A 44 -9.81 4.87 4.53
C SER A 44 -8.79 4.89 3.40
N LEU A 45 -9.28 4.95 2.18
CA LEU A 45 -8.42 5.17 1.01
C LEU A 45 -8.30 6.65 0.79
N PHE A 46 -7.16 7.10 0.23
CA PHE A 46 -7.02 8.51 -0.10
C PHE A 46 -6.45 8.71 -1.49
N GLU A 47 -6.79 9.87 -2.05
CA GLU A 47 -6.20 10.35 -3.30
C GLU A 47 -5.61 11.73 -3.05
N ALA A 48 -4.37 11.92 -3.50
CA ALA A 48 -3.72 13.22 -3.54
C ALA A 48 -3.98 13.84 -4.91
N PRO A 49 -3.71 15.13 -5.10
CA PRO A 49 -3.90 15.77 -6.41
C PRO A 49 -3.10 15.09 -7.54
N SER A 50 -1.96 14.49 -7.20
CA SER A 50 -1.17 13.68 -8.12
C SER A 50 -0.30 12.75 -7.31
N GLY A 51 0.41 11.86 -7.97
CA GLY A 51 1.27 10.90 -7.30
C GLY A 51 0.48 9.67 -6.84
N PRO A 52 1.13 8.78 -6.08
CA PRO A 52 0.46 7.54 -5.68
C PRO A 52 -0.67 7.78 -4.69
N PRO A 53 -1.75 7.00 -4.81
CA PRO A 53 -2.80 6.99 -3.80
C PRO A 53 -2.33 6.21 -2.58
N GLY A 54 -3.20 6.11 -1.59
CA GLY A 54 -2.82 5.32 -0.42
C GLY A 54 -3.99 5.06 0.50
N GLY A 55 -3.65 4.76 1.74
CA GLY A 55 -4.62 4.46 2.76
C GLY A 55 -4.16 4.91 4.13
N VAL A 56 -5.13 5.04 5.03
CA VAL A 56 -4.89 5.39 6.42
C VAL A 56 -5.63 4.37 7.27
N GLY A 57 -4.91 3.65 8.12
CA GLY A 57 -5.51 2.66 8.99
C GLY A 57 -5.01 2.75 10.41
N GLY A 58 -5.74 2.12 11.32
CA GLY A 58 -5.32 2.00 12.69
C GLY A 58 -4.15 1.02 12.81
N LEU A 59 -3.53 1.02 13.98
CA LEU A 59 -2.41 0.11 14.24
C LEU A 59 -2.89 -1.34 14.27
N GLN A 60 -2.07 -2.22 13.74
CA GLN A 60 -2.35 -3.65 13.69
C GLN A 60 -1.31 -4.39 14.53
N PRO A 61 -1.68 -5.54 15.09
CA PRO A 61 -0.69 -6.35 15.81
C PRO A 61 0.33 -6.97 14.87
N GLY A 62 1.44 -7.41 15.44
CA GLY A 62 2.48 -8.09 14.67
C GLY A 62 3.50 -7.13 14.14
N ASN A 63 3.79 -7.24 12.83
CA ASN A 63 4.86 -6.45 12.21
C ASN A 63 4.44 -5.06 11.79
N TRP A 64 3.20 -4.68 12.05
CA TRP A 64 2.69 -3.37 11.70
C TRP A 64 3.05 -2.38 12.80
N GLU A 65 3.91 -1.43 12.46
CA GLU A 65 4.33 -0.38 13.39
C GLU A 65 3.71 0.94 12.98
N GLU A 66 3.69 1.87 13.90
CA GLU A 66 3.23 3.23 13.63
C GLU A 66 4.16 3.88 12.61
N GLY A 67 3.61 4.57 11.61
CA GLY A 67 4.38 5.24 10.59
C GLY A 67 3.84 4.99 9.20
N ILE A 68 4.70 5.10 8.22
CA ILE A 68 4.34 4.95 6.81
C ILE A 68 5.02 3.73 6.23
N VAL A 69 4.25 2.96 5.44
CA VAL A 69 4.79 1.85 4.65
C VAL A 69 4.45 2.12 3.18
N ASN A 70 5.45 2.11 2.33
CA ASN A 70 5.27 2.27 0.90
C ASN A 70 5.24 0.91 0.22
N TYR A 71 4.37 0.76 -0.76
CA TYR A 71 4.21 -0.50 -1.49
C TYR A 71 4.81 -0.39 -2.87
N ILE A 72 5.62 -1.36 -3.24
CA ILE A 72 6.29 -1.41 -4.54
C ILE A 72 5.62 -2.45 -5.41
N LEU A 73 5.20 -2.04 -6.61
CA LEU A 73 4.56 -2.94 -7.57
C LEU A 73 5.58 -3.93 -8.12
N VAL A 74 5.22 -5.22 -8.08
CA VAL A 74 6.04 -6.28 -8.66
C VAL A 74 5.15 -7.22 -9.46
N ALA A 75 5.74 -7.93 -10.40
CA ALA A 75 5.00 -8.91 -11.19
C ALA A 75 4.67 -10.16 -10.36
N SER A 76 5.51 -10.50 -9.40
CA SER A 76 5.31 -11.68 -8.55
C SER A 76 5.85 -11.42 -7.16
N VAL A 77 4.95 -11.42 -6.18
CA VAL A 77 5.35 -11.30 -4.77
C VAL A 77 6.22 -12.48 -4.38
N ASP A 78 5.81 -13.70 -4.77
CA ASP A 78 6.58 -14.91 -4.42
C ASP A 78 8.02 -14.85 -4.92
N ASP A 79 8.20 -14.45 -6.16
CA ASP A 79 9.53 -14.34 -6.75
C ASP A 79 10.37 -13.29 -6.03
N HIS A 80 9.78 -12.13 -5.75
CA HIS A 80 10.52 -11.04 -5.11
C HIS A 80 10.83 -11.33 -3.65
N MET A 81 9.99 -12.11 -2.95
CA MET A 81 10.32 -12.52 -1.60
C MET A 81 11.64 -13.29 -1.58
N LYS A 82 11.84 -14.21 -2.54
CA LYS A 82 13.08 -14.96 -2.65
C LYS A 82 14.27 -14.06 -3.00
N ARG A 83 14.05 -13.12 -3.90
CA ARG A 83 15.10 -12.21 -4.34
C ARG A 83 15.51 -11.25 -3.24
N ILE A 84 14.56 -10.83 -2.40
CA ILE A 84 14.86 -9.97 -1.26
C ILE A 84 15.78 -10.69 -0.27
N GLU A 85 15.48 -11.95 0.03
CA GLU A 85 16.32 -12.71 0.95
C GLU A 85 17.74 -12.88 0.40
N LYS A 86 17.86 -13.14 -0.90
CA LYS A 86 19.18 -13.25 -1.52
C LYS A 86 19.95 -11.95 -1.49
N ALA A 87 19.24 -10.82 -1.53
CA ALA A 87 19.86 -9.51 -1.54
C ALA A 87 20.14 -8.96 -0.15
N GLY A 88 19.90 -9.75 0.89
CA GLY A 88 20.21 -9.35 2.26
C GLY A 88 19.06 -8.71 3.01
N GLY A 89 17.87 -8.68 2.43
CA GLY A 89 16.69 -8.19 3.11
C GLY A 89 16.04 -9.29 3.96
N LYS A 90 14.99 -8.92 4.66
CA LYS A 90 14.27 -9.82 5.53
C LYS A 90 12.79 -9.80 5.22
N ILE A 91 12.17 -10.97 5.11
CA ILE A 91 10.73 -11.07 4.91
C ILE A 91 10.05 -10.99 6.26
N LEU A 92 9.08 -10.06 6.39
CA LEU A 92 8.40 -9.80 7.65
C LEU A 92 7.02 -10.40 7.73
N SER A 93 6.42 -10.77 6.60
CA SER A 93 5.10 -11.38 6.60
C SER A 93 5.02 -12.44 5.51
N PRO A 94 4.06 -13.38 5.62
CA PRO A 94 3.76 -14.24 4.47
C PRO A 94 3.12 -13.41 3.36
N LYS A 95 2.93 -14.03 2.20
CA LYS A 95 2.14 -13.43 1.13
C LYS A 95 0.69 -13.40 1.58
N LEU A 96 0.09 -12.22 1.56
CA LEU A 96 -1.28 -12.00 2.02
C LEU A 96 -2.14 -11.53 0.86
N GLU A 97 -3.40 -11.95 0.84
CA GLU A 97 -4.32 -11.56 -0.22
C GLU A 97 -5.21 -10.42 0.24
N VAL A 98 -5.41 -9.44 -0.66
CA VAL A 98 -6.49 -8.47 -0.53
C VAL A 98 -7.54 -8.91 -1.55
N PRO A 99 -8.64 -9.51 -1.10
CA PRO A 99 -9.59 -10.14 -2.03
C PRO A 99 -10.04 -9.23 -3.17
N GLY A 100 -9.93 -9.73 -4.38
CA GLY A 100 -10.32 -9.01 -5.58
C GLY A 100 -9.33 -7.96 -6.04
N GLN A 101 -8.30 -7.65 -5.25
CA GLN A 101 -7.37 -6.57 -5.57
C GLN A 101 -5.97 -7.07 -5.90
N GLY A 102 -5.42 -7.95 -5.07
CA GLY A 102 -4.07 -8.43 -5.29
C GLY A 102 -3.47 -9.07 -4.05
N TRP A 103 -2.14 -9.09 -4.01
CA TRP A 103 -1.39 -9.72 -2.92
C TRP A 103 -0.26 -8.82 -2.48
N PHE A 104 0.12 -8.95 -1.22
CA PHE A 104 1.23 -8.17 -0.69
C PHE A 104 2.03 -8.96 0.33
N ALA A 105 3.23 -8.47 0.61
CA ALA A 105 4.06 -9.00 1.68
C ALA A 105 4.93 -7.88 2.21
N LEU A 106 5.16 -7.89 3.51
CA LEU A 106 6.01 -6.92 4.16
C LEU A 106 7.45 -7.42 4.16
N PHE A 107 8.39 -6.50 3.97
CA PHE A 107 9.80 -6.84 4.04
C PHE A 107 10.60 -5.68 4.64
N GLN A 108 11.83 -5.98 4.98
CA GLN A 108 12.77 -5.01 5.51
C GLN A 108 14.02 -5.04 4.64
N ASP A 109 14.50 -3.87 4.23
CA ASP A 109 15.70 -3.80 3.43
C ASP A 109 16.94 -3.96 4.30
N PRO A 110 18.16 -4.07 3.71
CA PRO A 110 19.37 -4.26 4.51
C PRO A 110 19.67 -3.14 5.49
N ALA A 111 19.13 -1.95 5.28
CA ALA A 111 19.33 -0.83 6.19
C ALA A 111 18.30 -0.78 7.31
N GLY A 112 17.32 -1.68 7.30
CA GLY A 112 16.29 -1.74 8.34
C GLY A 112 15.00 -1.03 7.99
N THR A 113 14.87 -0.49 6.79
CA THR A 113 13.66 0.21 6.37
C THR A 113 12.58 -0.80 5.98
N LYS A 114 11.37 -0.59 6.48
CA LYS A 114 10.24 -1.47 6.19
C LYS A 114 9.46 -0.95 4.99
N MET A 115 9.17 -1.85 4.08
CA MET A 115 8.41 -1.58 2.87
C MET A 115 7.51 -2.78 2.59
N ALA A 116 6.72 -2.70 1.52
CA ALA A 116 5.88 -3.81 1.13
C ALA A 116 5.95 -4.04 -0.37
N LEU A 117 5.70 -5.28 -0.78
CA LEU A 117 5.53 -5.65 -2.17
C LEU A 117 4.04 -5.69 -2.48
N TRP A 118 3.68 -5.33 -3.70
CA TRP A 118 2.30 -5.42 -4.17
C TRP A 118 2.25 -6.09 -5.53
N GLU A 119 1.41 -7.11 -5.65
CA GLU A 119 1.14 -7.78 -6.93
C GLU A 119 -0.32 -7.57 -7.26
N GLN A 120 -0.58 -6.92 -8.38
CA GLN A 120 -1.93 -6.59 -8.82
C GLN A 120 -2.64 -7.83 -9.35
N ASN A 121 -3.86 -8.09 -8.89
CA ASN A 121 -4.70 -9.13 -9.48
C ASN A 121 -5.18 -8.62 -10.84
N PRO A 122 -4.89 -9.34 -11.94
CA PRO A 122 -5.31 -8.88 -13.26
C PRO A 122 -6.81 -8.62 -13.37
N ALA A 123 -7.63 -9.36 -12.64
CA ALA A 123 -9.09 -9.15 -12.67
C ALA A 123 -9.48 -7.78 -12.11
N ALA A 124 -8.70 -7.21 -11.20
CA ALA A 124 -8.99 -5.90 -10.62
C ALA A 124 -8.83 -4.78 -11.63
N LEU A 125 -8.08 -4.99 -12.72
CA LEU A 125 -7.85 -3.99 -13.74
C LEU A 125 -9.10 -3.67 -14.55
N ASN A 126 -10.15 -4.48 -14.41
CA ASN A 126 -11.39 -4.29 -15.14
C ASN A 126 -12.50 -3.73 -14.24
N THR A 127 -12.19 -3.32 -13.02
CA THR A 127 -13.18 -2.78 -12.11
C THR A 127 -13.32 -1.27 -12.28
N PRO A 128 -14.49 -0.70 -11.94
CA PRO A 128 -14.64 0.76 -11.95
C PRO A 128 -13.62 1.48 -11.08
N ARG A 129 -13.26 0.88 -9.96
CA ARG A 129 -12.26 1.46 -9.07
C ARG A 129 -10.91 1.63 -9.76
N ASP A 130 -10.50 0.63 -10.53
CA ASP A 130 -9.24 0.72 -11.25
C ASP A 130 -9.27 1.88 -12.24
N ARG A 131 -10.41 2.09 -12.89
CA ARG A 131 -10.55 3.20 -13.82
C ARG A 131 -10.47 4.54 -13.13
N HIS A 132 -10.87 4.63 -11.87
CA HIS A 132 -10.79 5.87 -11.11
C HIS A 132 -9.35 6.23 -10.73
N THR A 133 -8.51 5.25 -10.57
CA THR A 133 -7.13 5.48 -10.17
C THR A 133 -6.23 5.73 -11.37
N ASP A 134 -6.72 5.47 -12.54
CA ASP A 134 -5.99 5.74 -13.78
C ASP A 134 -6.05 7.24 -14.13
#